data_40590224da3c4975b27aa4bcf8e48475
#
_entry.id   40590224da3c4975b27aa4bcf8e48475
#
_cell.length_a   1.000
_cell.length_b   1.000
_cell.length_c   1.000
_cell.angle_alpha   90.00
_cell.angle_beta   90.00
_cell.angle_gamma   90.00
#
_symmetry.space_group_name_H-M   'P 1'
#
loop_
_entity.id
_entity.type
_entity.pdbx_description
1 polymer ?
#
loop_
_entity_poly.entity_id
_entity_poly.type
_entity_poly.pdbx_seq_one_letter_code
_entity_poly.pdbx_strand_id
1 'polypeptide(L)'
;MFTVLPHFVLRYRQMRPAVARDALLATHGGLSLEWCAVICHLSPMALYRLICAFGHHSLGAVLTRCELPLPVYVLADEKHSKCLTAKVYLPTIVCGRVLWHLGYTEEASAVALTQSYQEYQRAALQQEPAYRVRGILIDGFDSTTKSMRTLFPGARLGTCLRHALLKLPKKLVAIASPVRKALRTQFHTLLYRARQRKSLRVFALGQRLRHFADYVTDTAGVANGARVRQ
;
A
#
# COMPACT_ATOMS: atom_id res chain seq x y z
N MET A 1 13.13 -2.36 43.05
CA MET A 1 14.44 -2.57 42.45
C MET A 1 14.31 -2.20 40.97
N PHE A 2 15.01 -1.16 40.50
CA PHE A 2 14.96 -0.73 39.10
C PHE A 2 16.21 -1.26 38.40
N THR A 3 16.02 -2.04 37.30
CA THR A 3 17.12 -2.51 36.48
C THR A 3 17.32 -1.52 35.33
N VAL A 4 18.43 -0.81 35.34
CA VAL A 4 18.84 0.05 34.22
C VAL A 4 19.48 -0.86 33.18
N LEU A 5 18.86 -0.99 32.01
CA LEU A 5 19.42 -1.76 30.91
C LEU A 5 20.28 -0.83 30.03
N PRO A 6 21.47 -1.26 29.62
CA PRO A 6 22.26 -0.55 28.63
C PRO A 6 21.45 -0.34 27.34
N HIS A 7 21.65 0.79 26.65
CA HIS A 7 20.97 1.13 25.40
C HIS A 7 21.23 0.12 24.25
N PHE A 8 22.28 -0.69 24.36
CA PHE A 8 22.65 -1.70 23.37
C PHE A 8 22.04 -3.08 23.66
N VAL A 9 21.09 -3.19 24.61
CA VAL A 9 20.41 -4.45 24.97
C VAL A 9 18.91 -4.27 24.93
N LEU A 10 18.20 -5.19 24.27
CA LEU A 10 16.74 -5.22 24.29
C LEU A 10 16.25 -5.84 25.61
N ARG A 11 15.30 -5.18 26.26
CA ARG A 11 14.69 -5.66 27.49
C ARG A 11 14.15 -7.09 27.33
N TYR A 12 14.50 -7.96 28.25
CA TYR A 12 14.14 -9.39 28.25
C TYR A 12 14.63 -10.21 27.05
N ARG A 13 15.66 -9.72 26.33
CA ARG A 13 16.23 -10.44 25.21
C ARG A 13 17.76 -10.40 25.23
N GLN A 14 18.38 -11.56 24.98
CA GLN A 14 19.82 -11.68 24.81
C GLN A 14 20.24 -11.36 23.37
N MET A 15 19.78 -10.22 22.84
CA MET A 15 19.97 -9.84 21.46
C MET A 15 20.33 -8.36 21.34
N ARG A 16 21.32 -8.06 20.49
CA ARG A 16 21.68 -6.67 20.18
C ARG A 16 20.57 -6.01 19.34
N PRO A 17 20.20 -4.74 19.62
CA PRO A 17 19.21 -4.01 18.85
C PRO A 17 19.48 -3.98 17.35
N ALA A 18 20.75 -3.89 16.95
CA ALA A 18 21.13 -3.90 15.53
C ALA A 18 20.74 -5.23 14.84
N VAL A 19 20.99 -6.37 15.48
CA VAL A 19 20.58 -7.68 14.93
C VAL A 19 19.07 -7.79 14.82
N ALA A 20 18.34 -7.30 15.83
CA ALA A 20 16.89 -7.28 15.78
C ALA A 20 16.35 -6.40 14.63
N ARG A 21 16.93 -5.21 14.45
CA ARG A 21 16.60 -4.30 13.35
C ARG A 21 16.86 -4.96 12.00
N ASP A 22 18.05 -5.52 11.80
CA ASP A 22 18.47 -6.08 10.51
C ASP A 22 17.62 -7.30 10.16
N ALA A 23 17.28 -8.14 11.15
CA ALA A 23 16.37 -9.28 10.98
C ALA A 23 14.95 -8.83 10.59
N LEU A 24 14.42 -7.80 11.23
CA LEU A 24 13.10 -7.24 10.88
C LEU A 24 13.10 -6.60 9.47
N LEU A 25 14.17 -5.87 9.11
CA LEU A 25 14.31 -5.27 7.78
C LEU A 25 14.43 -6.34 6.69
N ALA A 26 15.20 -7.40 6.92
CA ALA A 26 15.34 -8.51 5.98
C ALA A 26 14.00 -9.23 5.75
N THR A 27 13.25 -9.51 6.81
CA THR A 27 11.92 -10.11 6.72
C THR A 27 10.93 -9.20 5.99
N HIS A 28 10.99 -7.91 6.26
CA HIS A 28 10.17 -6.92 5.56
C HIS A 28 10.56 -6.78 4.08
N GLY A 29 11.84 -6.95 3.76
CA GLY A 29 12.35 -7.01 2.39
C GLY A 29 11.91 -8.24 1.60
N GLY A 30 11.16 -9.16 2.23
CA GLY A 30 10.58 -10.34 1.58
C GLY A 30 11.47 -11.59 1.64
N LEU A 31 12.56 -11.59 2.44
CA LEU A 31 13.30 -12.82 2.71
C LEU A 31 12.45 -13.77 3.55
N SER A 32 12.58 -15.08 3.29
CA SER A 32 11.90 -16.07 4.13
C SER A 32 12.47 -16.08 5.55
N LEU A 33 11.65 -16.54 6.51
CA LEU A 33 12.07 -16.61 7.92
C LEU A 33 13.31 -17.47 8.11
N GLU A 34 13.46 -18.54 7.34
CA GLU A 34 14.60 -19.44 7.38
C GLU A 34 15.87 -18.71 6.94
N TRP A 35 15.84 -18.00 5.81
CA TRP A 35 16.98 -17.23 5.33
C TRP A 35 17.34 -16.08 6.27
N CYS A 36 16.36 -15.35 6.77
CA CYS A 36 16.60 -14.29 7.76
C CYS A 36 17.24 -14.85 9.04
N ALA A 37 16.79 -16.02 9.50
CA ALA A 37 17.33 -16.68 10.67
C ALA A 37 18.81 -17.07 10.47
N VAL A 38 19.14 -17.63 9.32
CA VAL A 38 20.53 -17.98 8.96
C VAL A 38 21.43 -16.74 8.90
N ILE A 39 21.01 -15.71 8.16
CA ILE A 39 21.81 -14.47 7.97
C ILE A 39 22.02 -13.73 9.29
N CYS A 40 21.00 -13.69 10.13
CA CYS A 40 21.06 -12.98 11.42
C CYS A 40 21.55 -13.83 12.58
N HIS A 41 21.94 -15.09 12.32
CA HIS A 41 22.35 -16.07 13.33
C HIS A 41 21.31 -16.25 14.46
N LEU A 42 20.05 -16.33 14.08
CA LEU A 42 18.91 -16.51 14.99
C LEU A 42 18.22 -17.85 14.72
N SER A 43 17.52 -18.38 15.70
CA SER A 43 16.57 -19.46 15.40
C SER A 43 15.32 -18.89 14.71
N PRO A 44 14.65 -19.63 13.80
CA PRO A 44 13.41 -19.18 13.18
C PRO A 44 12.33 -18.79 14.22
N MET A 45 12.28 -19.51 15.34
CA MET A 45 11.36 -19.21 16.44
C MET A 45 11.72 -17.89 17.17
N ALA A 46 13.01 -17.61 17.36
CA ALA A 46 13.44 -16.34 17.95
C ALA A 46 13.08 -15.16 17.03
N LEU A 47 13.27 -15.34 15.73
CA LEU A 47 12.87 -14.35 14.72
C LEU A 47 11.35 -14.14 14.69
N TYR A 48 10.57 -15.22 14.70
CA TYR A 48 9.12 -15.13 14.77
C TYR A 48 8.65 -14.36 16.02
N ARG A 49 9.21 -14.68 17.20
CA ARG A 49 8.91 -13.95 18.44
C ARG A 49 9.34 -12.48 18.39
N LEU A 50 10.41 -12.17 17.67
CA LEU A 50 10.86 -10.80 17.44
C LEU A 50 9.84 -10.04 16.58
N ILE A 51 9.38 -10.65 15.49
CA ILE A 51 8.37 -10.07 14.60
C ILE A 51 7.06 -9.82 15.39
N CYS A 52 6.60 -10.80 16.17
CA CYS A 52 5.39 -10.64 16.98
C CYS A 52 5.53 -9.54 18.03
N ALA A 53 6.73 -9.37 18.61
CA ALA A 53 6.94 -8.39 19.68
C ALA A 53 7.17 -6.96 19.16
N PHE A 54 7.80 -6.79 18.00
CA PHE A 54 8.26 -5.50 17.51
C PHE A 54 7.73 -5.15 16.13
N GLY A 55 7.20 -6.10 15.37
CA GLY A 55 6.76 -5.89 13.99
C GLY A 55 5.69 -4.82 13.83
N HIS A 56 4.86 -4.63 14.85
CA HIS A 56 3.80 -3.60 14.83
C HIS A 56 4.30 -2.20 15.19
N HIS A 57 5.41 -2.09 15.93
CA HIS A 57 5.90 -0.80 16.43
C HIS A 57 7.17 -0.32 15.74
N SER A 58 8.02 -1.26 15.26
CA SER A 58 9.34 -0.89 14.77
C SER A 58 9.33 -0.33 13.36
N LEU A 59 8.47 -0.82 12.48
CA LEU A 59 8.42 -0.37 11.08
C LEU A 59 7.86 1.05 10.98
N GLY A 60 6.77 1.36 11.64
CA GLY A 60 6.24 2.72 11.71
C GLY A 60 7.23 3.70 12.34
N ALA A 61 7.85 3.33 13.47
CA ALA A 61 8.78 4.20 14.18
C ALA A 61 10.14 4.38 13.46
N VAL A 62 10.65 3.37 12.76
CA VAL A 62 11.90 3.47 11.99
C VAL A 62 11.70 4.29 10.72
N LEU A 63 10.54 4.16 10.08
CA LEU A 63 10.25 4.85 8.81
C LEU A 63 9.81 6.30 9.03
N THR A 64 9.17 6.61 10.15
CA THR A 64 8.82 8.00 10.52
C THR A 64 10.01 8.82 11.06
N ARG A 65 11.11 8.17 11.42
CA ARG A 65 12.36 8.84 11.84
C ARG A 65 13.38 9.03 10.71
N CYS A 66 13.07 8.60 9.50
CA CYS A 66 13.93 8.91 8.36
C CYS A 66 13.84 10.43 8.09
N GLU A 67 14.96 11.12 8.03
CA GLU A 67 15.10 12.52 7.59
C GLU A 67 14.80 12.69 6.09
N LEU A 68 13.93 11.87 5.55
CA LEU A 68 13.50 11.95 4.17
C LEU A 68 12.45 13.06 4.02
N PRO A 69 12.51 13.83 2.93
CA PRO A 69 11.48 14.82 2.65
C PRO A 69 10.12 14.14 2.50
N LEU A 70 9.11 14.74 3.11
CA LEU A 70 7.74 14.21 3.08
C LEU A 70 7.22 14.12 1.63
N PRO A 71 6.58 13.00 1.25
CA PRO A 71 6.15 12.77 -0.11
C PRO A 71 4.90 13.59 -0.45
N VAL A 72 4.94 14.36 -1.53
CA VAL A 72 3.77 15.10 -2.04
C VAL A 72 2.79 14.23 -2.83
N TYR A 73 3.22 13.03 -3.24
CA TYR A 73 2.38 12.01 -3.88
C TYR A 73 2.52 10.71 -3.13
N VAL A 74 1.39 10.12 -2.74
CA VAL A 74 1.37 8.90 -1.94
C VAL A 74 0.41 7.86 -2.54
N LEU A 75 0.61 6.61 -2.20
CA LEU A 75 -0.32 5.52 -2.42
C LEU A 75 -0.90 5.13 -1.07
N ALA A 76 -2.22 5.13 -0.96
CA ALA A 76 -2.95 4.65 0.20
C ALA A 76 -3.64 3.33 -0.16
N ASP A 77 -3.47 2.33 0.68
CA ASP A 77 -4.01 0.98 0.50
C ASP A 77 -4.31 0.37 1.86
N GLU A 78 -5.23 -0.57 1.92
CA GLU A 78 -5.48 -1.38 3.11
C GLU A 78 -5.30 -2.85 2.81
N LYS A 79 -4.33 -3.46 3.46
CA LYS A 79 -4.10 -4.89 3.34
C LYS A 79 -5.05 -5.63 4.29
N HIS A 80 -5.87 -6.49 3.71
CA HIS A 80 -6.69 -7.43 4.48
C HIS A 80 -5.81 -8.55 5.02
N SER A 81 -5.89 -8.82 6.32
CA SER A 81 -5.15 -9.88 6.99
C SER A 81 -6.03 -10.58 8.01
N LYS A 82 -5.48 -11.55 8.71
CA LYS A 82 -6.11 -12.21 9.84
C LYS A 82 -5.14 -12.17 11.02
N CYS A 83 -5.63 -11.74 12.16
CA CYS A 83 -4.92 -11.85 13.43
C CYS A 83 -5.65 -12.91 14.26
N LEU A 84 -4.97 -14.04 14.51
CA LEU A 84 -5.63 -15.24 15.06
C LEU A 84 -6.78 -15.68 14.13
N THR A 85 -8.02 -15.56 14.56
CA THR A 85 -9.23 -15.87 13.78
C THR A 85 -9.96 -14.63 13.29
N ALA A 86 -9.64 -13.46 13.83
CA ALA A 86 -10.29 -12.19 13.51
C ALA A 86 -9.75 -11.60 12.21
N LYS A 87 -10.65 -11.04 11.39
CA LYS A 87 -10.28 -10.27 10.21
C LYS A 87 -9.78 -8.90 10.64
N VAL A 88 -8.63 -8.51 10.13
CA VAL A 88 -8.01 -7.21 10.42
C VAL A 88 -7.60 -6.51 9.14
N TYR A 89 -7.45 -5.21 9.23
CA TYR A 89 -7.05 -4.34 8.13
C TYR A 89 -5.80 -3.58 8.53
N LEU A 90 -4.88 -3.46 7.61
CA LEU A 90 -3.61 -2.76 7.78
C LEU A 90 -3.58 -1.56 6.83
N PRO A 91 -4.10 -0.39 7.25
CA PRO A 91 -4.01 0.83 6.47
C PRO A 91 -2.54 1.24 6.27
N THR A 92 -2.15 1.46 5.02
CA THR A 92 -0.77 1.80 4.66
C THR A 92 -0.70 3.05 3.82
N ILE A 93 0.36 3.84 4.02
CA ILE A 93 0.75 4.93 3.12
C ILE A 93 2.15 4.65 2.61
N VAL A 94 2.32 4.62 1.30
CA VAL A 94 3.58 4.27 0.64
C VAL A 94 3.94 5.33 -0.39
N CYS A 95 5.22 5.66 -0.51
CA CYS A 95 5.77 6.42 -1.62
C CYS A 95 7.10 5.81 -2.06
N GLY A 96 7.20 5.45 -3.34
CA GLY A 96 8.38 4.77 -3.86
C GLY A 96 8.59 3.40 -3.19
N ARG A 97 9.68 3.28 -2.44
CA ARG A 97 10.02 2.07 -1.66
C ARG A 97 9.89 2.29 -0.15
N VAL A 98 9.35 3.42 0.26
CA VAL A 98 9.22 3.80 1.67
C VAL A 98 7.79 3.60 2.14
N LEU A 99 7.60 2.89 3.22
CA LEU A 99 6.34 2.76 3.95
C LEU A 99 6.27 3.90 4.97
N TRP A 100 5.42 4.90 4.70
CA TRP A 100 5.28 6.10 5.53
C TRP A 100 4.30 5.92 6.68
N HIS A 101 3.35 5.01 6.53
CA HIS A 101 2.38 4.69 7.59
C HIS A 101 1.97 3.23 7.49
N LEU A 102 1.85 2.62 8.64
CA LEU A 102 1.27 1.29 8.84
C LEU A 102 0.39 1.36 10.07
N GLY A 103 -0.90 1.33 9.85
CA GLY A 103 -1.90 1.28 10.89
C GLY A 103 -2.48 -0.11 11.10
N TYR A 104 -3.31 -0.24 12.11
CA TYR A 104 -4.10 -1.43 12.42
C TYR A 104 -5.53 -1.02 12.72
N THR A 105 -6.50 -1.75 12.18
CA THR A 105 -7.91 -1.60 12.54
C THR A 105 -8.65 -2.93 12.33
N GLU A 106 -9.63 -3.17 13.16
CA GLU A 106 -10.50 -4.35 13.07
C GLU A 106 -11.64 -4.15 12.06
N GLU A 107 -11.88 -2.90 11.68
CA GLU A 107 -12.94 -2.55 10.76
C GLU A 107 -12.41 -1.81 9.51
N ALA A 108 -13.03 -2.07 8.37
CA ALA A 108 -12.79 -1.32 7.14
C ALA A 108 -13.79 -0.17 6.93
N SER A 109 -14.36 0.36 8.00
CA SER A 109 -15.24 1.52 7.93
C SER A 109 -14.45 2.78 7.59
N ALA A 110 -15.10 3.76 6.95
CA ALA A 110 -14.44 5.03 6.66
C ALA A 110 -13.97 5.74 7.94
N VAL A 111 -14.69 5.58 9.05
CA VAL A 111 -14.33 6.18 10.35
C VAL A 111 -13.05 5.56 10.88
N ALA A 112 -12.97 4.22 10.98
CA ALA A 112 -11.81 3.53 11.50
C ALA A 112 -10.56 3.77 10.63
N LEU A 113 -10.71 3.74 9.31
CA LEU A 113 -9.61 4.07 8.39
C LEU A 113 -9.17 5.53 8.51
N THR A 114 -10.11 6.47 8.69
CA THR A 114 -9.77 7.88 8.90
C THR A 114 -8.95 8.08 10.16
N GLN A 115 -9.34 7.44 11.27
CA GLN A 115 -8.59 7.49 12.53
C GLN A 115 -7.16 6.98 12.35
N SER A 116 -6.99 5.85 11.68
CA SER A 116 -5.66 5.29 11.42
C SER A 116 -4.82 6.22 10.54
N TYR A 117 -5.32 6.66 9.40
CA TYR A 117 -4.57 7.55 8.51
C TYR A 117 -4.33 8.96 9.10
N GLN A 118 -5.13 9.39 10.08
CA GLN A 118 -4.93 10.65 10.79
C GLN A 118 -3.63 10.66 11.58
N GLU A 119 -3.15 9.51 12.02
CA GLU A 119 -1.83 9.40 12.68
C GLU A 119 -0.70 9.84 11.75
N TYR A 120 -0.74 9.38 10.49
CA TYR A 120 0.20 9.86 9.48
C TYR A 120 0.09 11.37 9.24
N GLN A 121 -1.12 11.87 9.08
CA GLN A 121 -1.34 13.30 8.86
C GLN A 121 -0.77 14.14 10.01
N ARG A 122 -1.03 13.74 11.26
CA ARG A 122 -0.51 14.43 12.45
C ARG A 122 1.02 14.41 12.50
N ALA A 123 1.62 13.24 12.26
CA ALA A 123 3.08 13.10 12.26
C ALA A 123 3.73 13.96 11.14
N ALA A 124 3.13 13.96 9.97
CA ALA A 124 3.61 14.78 8.85
C ALA A 124 3.50 16.28 9.12
N LEU A 125 2.39 16.75 9.70
CA LEU A 125 2.20 18.15 10.08
C LEU A 125 3.09 18.58 11.27
N GLN A 126 3.44 17.65 12.16
CA GLN A 126 4.42 17.92 13.23
C GLN A 126 5.82 18.13 12.66
N GLN A 127 6.19 17.33 11.64
CA GLN A 127 7.48 17.45 10.95
C GLN A 127 7.55 18.71 10.08
N GLU A 128 6.47 18.99 9.34
CA GLU A 128 6.37 20.11 8.40
C GLU A 128 4.95 20.72 8.45
N PRO A 129 4.74 21.82 9.20
CA PRO A 129 3.42 22.43 9.36
C PRO A 129 2.76 22.88 8.05
N ALA A 130 3.57 23.17 7.02
CA ALA A 130 3.09 23.54 5.68
C ALA A 130 2.86 22.32 4.76
N TYR A 131 3.03 21.11 5.26
CA TYR A 131 2.89 19.89 4.46
C TYR A 131 1.54 19.78 3.76
N ARG A 132 1.58 19.47 2.46
CA ARG A 132 0.40 19.26 1.62
C ARG A 132 0.60 18.08 0.68
N VAL A 133 -0.28 17.11 0.76
CA VAL A 133 -0.37 16.03 -0.23
C VAL A 133 -1.03 16.58 -1.48
N ARG A 134 -0.39 16.46 -2.64
CA ARG A 134 -0.92 16.90 -3.95
C ARG A 134 -1.70 15.81 -4.66
N GLY A 135 -1.34 14.55 -4.45
CA GLY A 135 -2.03 13.44 -5.10
C GLY A 135 -1.93 12.14 -4.31
N ILE A 136 -3.02 11.38 -4.33
CA ILE A 136 -3.14 10.10 -3.63
C ILE A 136 -3.64 9.06 -4.62
N LEU A 137 -2.89 7.98 -4.79
CA LEU A 137 -3.34 6.80 -5.51
C LEU A 137 -4.02 5.84 -4.52
N ILE A 138 -5.22 5.39 -4.86
CA ILE A 138 -6.03 4.46 -4.06
C ILE A 138 -6.46 3.26 -4.92
N ASP A 139 -6.86 2.18 -4.28
CA ASP A 139 -7.39 0.99 -4.98
C ASP A 139 -8.83 1.16 -5.49
N GLY A 140 -9.51 2.25 -5.10
CA GLY A 140 -10.91 2.53 -5.36
C GLY A 140 -11.85 1.89 -4.34
N PHE A 141 -11.37 1.54 -3.14
CA PHE A 141 -12.22 1.16 -2.03
C PHE A 141 -12.89 2.41 -1.43
N ASP A 142 -14.21 2.36 -1.27
CA ASP A 142 -15.01 3.55 -0.89
C ASP A 142 -14.61 4.13 0.46
N SER A 143 -14.35 3.27 1.45
CA SER A 143 -13.95 3.72 2.78
C SER A 143 -12.63 4.46 2.76
N THR A 144 -11.61 3.94 2.04
CA THR A 144 -10.32 4.61 1.85
C THR A 144 -10.48 5.91 1.07
N THR A 145 -11.33 5.92 0.05
CA THR A 145 -11.64 7.12 -0.73
C THR A 145 -12.22 8.23 0.15
N LYS A 146 -13.20 7.89 0.98
CA LYS A 146 -13.83 8.83 1.92
C LYS A 146 -12.82 9.34 2.95
N SER A 147 -12.03 8.45 3.55
CA SER A 147 -10.97 8.79 4.51
C SER A 147 -9.96 9.77 3.93
N MET A 148 -9.47 9.50 2.72
CA MET A 148 -8.48 10.36 2.06
C MET A 148 -9.05 11.73 1.69
N ARG A 149 -10.32 11.80 1.26
CA ARG A 149 -11.00 13.08 1.01
C ARG A 149 -11.18 13.91 2.27
N THR A 150 -11.47 13.26 3.39
CA THR A 150 -11.64 13.93 4.68
C THR A 150 -10.31 14.50 5.18
N LEU A 151 -9.25 13.70 5.13
CA LEU A 151 -7.94 14.09 5.66
C LEU A 151 -7.16 15.04 4.73
N PHE A 152 -7.30 14.86 3.43
CA PHE A 152 -6.55 15.61 2.41
C PHE A 152 -7.48 16.19 1.34
N PRO A 153 -8.37 17.13 1.68
CA PRO A 153 -9.40 17.64 0.76
C PRO A 153 -8.84 18.32 -0.49
N GLY A 154 -7.62 18.85 -0.41
CA GLY A 154 -6.92 19.47 -1.55
C GLY A 154 -6.16 18.49 -2.44
N ALA A 155 -6.07 17.20 -2.08
CA ALA A 155 -5.35 16.21 -2.86
C ALA A 155 -6.17 15.68 -4.04
N ARG A 156 -5.52 15.49 -5.18
CA ARG A 156 -6.14 14.80 -6.33
C ARG A 156 -6.11 13.29 -6.09
N LEU A 157 -7.28 12.66 -6.09
CA LEU A 157 -7.38 11.20 -5.98
C LEU A 157 -7.29 10.55 -7.36
N GLY A 158 -6.49 9.50 -7.45
CA GLY A 158 -6.35 8.68 -8.64
C GLY A 158 -6.45 7.19 -8.30
N THR A 159 -6.93 6.39 -9.26
CA THR A 159 -7.00 4.93 -9.09
C THR A 159 -5.66 4.28 -9.39
N CYS A 160 -5.23 3.37 -8.52
CA CYS A 160 -4.03 2.56 -8.73
C CYS A 160 -4.22 1.65 -9.96
N LEU A 161 -3.35 1.80 -10.96
CA LEU A 161 -3.42 1.03 -12.21
C LEU A 161 -3.31 -0.48 -11.98
N ARG A 162 -2.55 -0.91 -10.98
CA ARG A 162 -2.46 -2.34 -10.60
C ARG A 162 -3.82 -2.87 -10.16
N HIS A 163 -4.53 -2.13 -9.30
CA HIS A 163 -5.86 -2.52 -8.83
C HIS A 163 -6.89 -2.46 -9.95
N ALA A 164 -6.81 -1.48 -10.84
CA ALA A 164 -7.63 -1.44 -12.05
C ALA A 164 -7.44 -2.70 -12.90
N LEU A 165 -6.19 -3.14 -13.11
CA LEU A 165 -5.87 -4.40 -13.79
C LEU A 165 -6.47 -5.62 -13.12
N LEU A 166 -6.36 -5.72 -11.79
CA LEU A 166 -6.89 -6.85 -11.02
C LEU A 166 -8.42 -6.89 -11.01
N LYS A 167 -9.07 -5.72 -11.06
CA LYS A 167 -10.54 -5.57 -11.07
C LYS A 167 -11.13 -5.77 -12.48
N LEU A 168 -10.36 -5.51 -13.55
CA LEU A 168 -10.85 -5.61 -14.93
C LEU A 168 -11.44 -6.98 -15.28
N PRO A 169 -10.82 -8.14 -14.97
CA PRO A 169 -11.41 -9.44 -15.27
C PRO A 169 -12.80 -9.64 -14.65
N LYS A 170 -12.99 -9.14 -13.41
CA LYS A 170 -14.29 -9.21 -12.71
C LYS A 170 -15.34 -8.34 -13.40
N LYS A 171 -14.96 -7.17 -13.91
CA LYS A 171 -15.85 -6.27 -14.65
C LYS A 171 -16.25 -6.85 -16.02
N LEU A 172 -15.42 -7.71 -16.60
CA LEU A 172 -15.63 -8.32 -17.91
C LEU A 172 -16.24 -9.72 -17.85
N VAL A 173 -16.69 -10.20 -16.69
CA VAL A 173 -17.24 -11.56 -16.51
C VAL A 173 -18.43 -11.85 -17.43
N ALA A 174 -19.29 -10.86 -17.67
CA ALA A 174 -20.47 -11.00 -18.52
C ALA A 174 -20.14 -11.10 -20.03
N ILE A 175 -18.88 -10.91 -20.43
CA ILE A 175 -18.45 -10.92 -21.83
C ILE A 175 -17.98 -12.33 -22.21
N ALA A 176 -18.30 -12.79 -23.43
CA ALA A 176 -17.85 -14.06 -23.96
C ALA A 176 -16.32 -14.27 -23.82
N SER A 177 -15.89 -15.48 -23.49
CA SER A 177 -14.50 -15.78 -23.13
C SER A 177 -13.43 -15.32 -24.14
N PRO A 178 -13.60 -15.53 -25.48
CA PRO A 178 -12.60 -15.10 -26.45
C PRO A 178 -12.44 -13.58 -26.49
N VAL A 179 -13.57 -12.84 -26.47
CA VAL A 179 -13.58 -11.37 -26.47
C VAL A 179 -12.96 -10.83 -25.20
N ARG A 180 -13.32 -11.39 -24.04
CA ARG A 180 -12.75 -11.05 -22.75
C ARG A 180 -11.22 -11.22 -22.71
N LYS A 181 -10.71 -12.32 -23.29
CA LYS A 181 -9.27 -12.57 -23.40
C LYS A 181 -8.58 -11.51 -24.23
N ALA A 182 -9.14 -11.16 -25.40
CA ALA A 182 -8.62 -10.13 -26.29
C ALA A 182 -8.59 -8.75 -25.60
N LEU A 183 -9.68 -8.34 -24.97
CA LEU A 183 -9.78 -7.08 -24.21
C LEU A 183 -8.75 -7.00 -23.08
N ARG A 184 -8.58 -8.09 -22.34
CA ARG A 184 -7.56 -8.17 -21.27
C ARG A 184 -6.15 -7.99 -21.85
N THR A 185 -5.83 -8.66 -22.94
CA THR A 185 -4.52 -8.54 -23.61
C THR A 185 -4.27 -7.11 -24.09
N GLN A 186 -5.24 -6.46 -24.73
CA GLN A 186 -5.13 -5.08 -25.16
C GLN A 186 -4.88 -4.13 -23.99
N PHE A 187 -5.62 -4.27 -22.89
CA PHE A 187 -5.44 -3.44 -21.71
C PHE A 187 -4.04 -3.61 -21.09
N HIS A 188 -3.55 -4.85 -20.98
CA HIS A 188 -2.20 -5.13 -20.54
C HIS A 188 -1.15 -4.49 -21.44
N THR A 189 -1.31 -4.60 -22.76
CA THR A 189 -0.41 -4.01 -23.74
C THR A 189 -0.38 -2.47 -23.62
N LEU A 190 -1.55 -1.85 -23.42
CA LEU A 190 -1.66 -0.41 -23.24
C LEU A 190 -0.89 0.05 -22.00
N LEU A 191 -1.06 -0.65 -20.87
CA LEU A 191 -0.36 -0.32 -19.62
C LEU A 191 1.13 -0.63 -19.70
N TYR A 192 1.52 -1.73 -20.32
CA TYR A 192 2.93 -2.05 -20.54
C TYR A 192 3.62 -0.96 -21.36
N ARG A 193 3.02 -0.53 -22.48
CA ARG A 193 3.54 0.57 -23.30
C ARG A 193 3.59 1.89 -22.52
N ALA A 194 2.59 2.17 -21.68
CA ALA A 194 2.60 3.35 -20.83
C ALA A 194 3.75 3.32 -19.81
N ARG A 195 4.07 2.15 -19.25
CA ARG A 195 5.18 1.96 -18.32
C ARG A 195 6.56 2.11 -18.98
N GLN A 196 6.73 1.62 -20.22
CA GLN A 196 7.99 1.69 -20.95
C GLN A 196 8.33 3.11 -21.42
N ARG A 197 7.32 3.93 -21.68
CA ARG A 197 7.52 5.31 -22.14
C ARG A 197 7.56 6.25 -20.95
N LYS A 198 8.76 6.54 -20.43
CA LYS A 198 8.98 7.53 -19.35
C LYS A 198 8.37 8.91 -19.63
N SER A 199 8.06 9.23 -20.89
CA SER A 199 7.52 10.49 -21.37
C SER A 199 6.01 10.46 -21.68
N LEU A 200 5.29 9.38 -21.39
CA LEU A 200 3.86 9.35 -21.67
C LEU A 200 3.15 10.33 -20.72
N ARG A 201 2.73 11.45 -21.26
CA ARG A 201 1.97 12.45 -20.49
C ARG A 201 0.71 11.80 -19.96
N VAL A 202 0.37 12.07 -18.71
CA VAL A 202 -0.84 11.53 -18.01
C VAL A 202 -2.10 11.75 -18.86
N PHE A 203 -2.17 12.88 -19.56
CA PHE A 203 -3.25 13.18 -20.51
C PHE A 203 -3.36 12.16 -21.65
N ALA A 204 -2.25 11.80 -22.30
CA ALA A 204 -2.25 10.82 -23.38
C ALA A 204 -2.62 9.41 -22.90
N LEU A 205 -2.24 9.03 -21.69
CA LEU A 205 -2.70 7.80 -21.08
C LEU A 205 -4.21 7.83 -20.83
N GLY A 206 -4.71 8.93 -20.29
CA GLY A 206 -6.15 9.14 -20.05
C GLY A 206 -6.98 9.05 -21.35
N GLN A 207 -6.49 9.62 -22.45
CA GLN A 207 -7.16 9.49 -23.76
C GLN A 207 -7.18 8.02 -24.23
N ARG A 208 -6.05 7.30 -24.13
CA ARG A 208 -5.98 5.89 -24.53
C ARG A 208 -6.88 4.99 -23.70
N LEU A 209 -7.02 5.27 -22.40
CA LEU A 209 -7.95 4.54 -21.53
C LEU A 209 -9.41 4.81 -21.91
N ARG A 210 -9.75 6.05 -22.32
CA ARG A 210 -11.08 6.36 -22.87
C ARG A 210 -11.36 5.61 -24.16
N HIS A 211 -10.45 5.67 -25.13
CA HIS A 211 -10.57 4.89 -26.37
C HIS A 211 -10.71 3.38 -26.12
N PHE A 212 -9.99 2.85 -25.13
CA PHE A 212 -10.17 1.46 -24.73
C PHE A 212 -11.58 1.19 -24.20
N ALA A 213 -12.12 2.09 -23.37
CA ALA A 213 -13.50 1.95 -22.86
C ALA A 213 -14.54 2.06 -23.97
N ASP A 214 -14.31 2.93 -24.98
CA ASP A 214 -15.15 3.04 -26.17
C ASP A 214 -15.08 1.75 -26.98
N TYR A 215 -13.90 1.21 -27.21
CA TYR A 215 -13.72 -0.07 -27.89
C TYR A 215 -14.42 -1.23 -27.15
N VAL A 216 -14.43 -1.23 -25.82
CA VAL A 216 -15.20 -2.21 -25.04
C VAL A 216 -16.70 -2.01 -25.25
N THR A 217 -17.16 -0.77 -25.35
CA THR A 217 -18.57 -0.43 -25.63
C THR A 217 -19.00 -1.00 -26.99
N ASP A 218 -18.19 -0.78 -28.01
CA ASP A 218 -18.47 -1.22 -29.39
C ASP A 218 -18.42 -2.73 -29.52
N THR A 219 -17.48 -3.38 -28.82
CA THR A 219 -17.25 -4.84 -28.95
C THR A 219 -18.17 -5.67 -28.06
N ALA A 220 -18.57 -5.15 -26.90
CA ALA A 220 -19.25 -5.93 -25.88
C ALA A 220 -20.53 -5.25 -25.32
N GLY A 221 -20.95 -4.14 -25.92
CA GLY A 221 -22.16 -3.40 -25.61
C GLY A 221 -22.01 -2.36 -24.51
N VAL A 222 -22.93 -1.40 -24.48
CA VAL A 222 -22.92 -0.18 -23.66
C VAL A 222 -22.77 -0.45 -22.16
N ALA A 223 -23.47 -1.47 -21.63
CA ALA A 223 -23.40 -1.81 -20.20
C ALA A 223 -21.98 -2.20 -19.74
N ASN A 224 -21.21 -2.88 -20.60
CA ASN A 224 -19.86 -3.31 -20.30
C ASN A 224 -18.84 -2.16 -20.45
N GLY A 225 -19.04 -1.28 -21.42
CA GLY A 225 -18.26 -0.05 -21.57
C GLY A 225 -18.39 0.86 -20.36
N ALA A 226 -19.60 1.08 -19.88
CA ALA A 226 -19.87 1.88 -18.67
C ALA A 226 -19.18 1.30 -17.42
N ARG A 227 -19.17 -0.04 -17.25
CA ARG A 227 -18.45 -0.73 -16.14
C ARG A 227 -16.94 -0.54 -16.19
N VAL A 228 -16.37 -0.40 -17.38
CA VAL A 228 -14.91 -0.21 -17.54
C VAL A 228 -14.49 1.24 -17.31
N ARG A 229 -15.38 2.21 -17.55
CA ARG A 229 -15.12 3.64 -17.33
C ARG A 229 -15.07 4.01 -15.84
N GLN A 230 -15.75 3.25 -14.99
CA GLN A 230 -15.70 3.38 -13.52
C GLN A 230 -14.42 2.77 -12.92
#